data_b5acc1f8abf694642d86753cc01bdbb5
#
_entry.id   b5acc1f8abf694642d86753cc01bdbb5
#
_cell.length_a   1.000
_cell.length_b   1.000
_cell.length_c   1.000
_cell.angle_alpha   90.00
_cell.angle_beta   90.00
_cell.angle_gamma   90.00
#
_symmetry.space_group_name_H-M   'P 1'
#
loop_
_entity.id
_entity.type
_entity.pdbx_description
1 polymer ?
#
loop_
_entity_poly.entity_id
_entity_poly.type
_entity_poly.pdbx_seq_one_letter_code
_entity_poly.pdbx_strand_id
1 'polypeptide(L)'
;MVLGRFPTGLVVVTALDPAGEPLGMTVGSFTSVSLDPPLVAFLPGKSSQSWRALRDAGSRYCINVLSADQENVCRSIATRKADKFVDIPWTLSPGGHPIVSGATAYIDCIREAVYDAGDHQIVIGRVEALDSIGSQDPLVFLRGRYGSFSPGRPRSAGRLDEMATP
;
A
#
# COMPACT_ATOMS: atom_id res chain seq x y z
N MET A 1 12.98 14.29 14.44
CA MET A 1 13.16 12.93 13.91
C MET A 1 13.36 13.01 12.41
N VAL A 2 14.43 12.44 11.84
CA VAL A 2 14.81 12.59 10.43
C VAL A 2 13.91 11.78 9.52
N LEU A 3 13.65 10.50 9.85
CA LEU A 3 12.86 9.59 9.02
C LEU A 3 11.42 10.07 8.76
N GLY A 4 10.82 10.78 9.70
CA GLY A 4 9.49 11.37 9.49
C GLY A 4 9.45 12.48 8.42
N ARG A 5 10.59 12.92 7.88
CA ARG A 5 10.65 13.88 6.76
C ARG A 5 10.52 13.21 5.38
N PHE A 6 10.60 11.89 5.34
CA PHE A 6 10.37 11.11 4.12
C PHE A 6 8.87 10.87 3.94
N PRO A 7 8.26 11.37 2.86
CA PRO A 7 6.85 11.12 2.57
C PRO A 7 6.65 9.67 2.10
N THR A 8 5.57 9.05 2.53
CA THR A 8 5.19 7.71 2.07
C THR A 8 3.78 7.73 1.51
N GLY A 9 3.51 6.94 0.49
CA GLY A 9 2.15 6.53 0.18
C GLY A 9 1.60 5.62 1.28
N LEU A 10 0.29 5.47 1.32
CA LEU A 10 -0.38 4.58 2.25
C LEU A 10 -1.15 3.50 1.51
N VAL A 11 -0.90 2.27 1.91
CA VAL A 11 -1.60 1.10 1.37
C VAL A 11 -2.24 0.29 2.50
N VAL A 12 -3.27 -0.47 2.15
CA VAL A 12 -3.85 -1.49 3.01
C VAL A 12 -3.58 -2.86 2.40
N VAL A 13 -2.88 -3.70 3.13
CA VAL A 13 -2.70 -5.12 2.79
C VAL A 13 -3.89 -5.87 3.34
N THR A 14 -4.59 -6.63 2.49
CA THR A 14 -5.80 -7.36 2.84
C THR A 14 -5.69 -8.85 2.49
N ALA A 15 -6.41 -9.68 3.23
CA ALA A 15 -6.67 -11.08 2.94
C ALA A 15 -8.03 -11.46 3.55
N LEU A 16 -8.50 -12.65 3.27
CA LEU A 16 -9.60 -13.28 4.00
C LEU A 16 -9.06 -14.28 5.01
N ASP A 17 -9.67 -14.34 6.18
CA ASP A 17 -9.42 -15.42 7.12
C ASP A 17 -10.12 -16.73 6.67
N PRO A 18 -9.91 -17.86 7.37
CA PRO A 18 -10.58 -19.12 7.03
C PRO A 18 -12.11 -19.08 7.12
N ALA A 19 -12.70 -18.11 7.85
CA ALA A 19 -14.13 -17.91 7.94
C ALA A 19 -14.68 -17.01 6.82
N GLY A 20 -13.80 -16.43 5.99
CA GLY A 20 -14.17 -15.49 4.93
C GLY A 20 -14.28 -14.04 5.40
N GLU A 21 -13.81 -13.73 6.61
CA GLU A 21 -13.84 -12.38 7.14
C GLU A 21 -12.60 -11.57 6.69
N PRO A 22 -12.76 -10.27 6.40
CA PRO A 22 -11.67 -9.46 5.89
C PRO A 22 -10.63 -9.14 6.98
N LEU A 23 -9.38 -9.39 6.68
CA LEU A 23 -8.22 -8.97 7.44
C LEU A 23 -7.55 -7.78 6.76
N GLY A 24 -7.00 -6.86 7.56
CA GLY A 24 -6.32 -5.69 7.01
C GLY A 24 -5.21 -5.14 7.89
N MET A 25 -4.21 -4.59 7.23
CA MET A 25 -3.09 -3.88 7.85
C MET A 25 -2.71 -2.66 7.01
N THR A 26 -2.68 -1.50 7.63
CA THR A 26 -2.16 -0.28 7.01
C THR A 26 -0.64 -0.29 7.00
N VAL A 27 -0.05 0.06 5.88
CA VAL A 27 1.39 0.07 5.66
C VAL A 27 1.81 1.35 4.94
N GLY A 28 2.84 2.04 5.45
CA GLY A 28 3.53 3.15 4.78
C GLY A 28 4.88 2.76 4.18
N SER A 29 5.29 1.51 4.33
CA SER A 29 6.59 0.99 3.87
C SER A 29 6.50 0.16 2.58
N PHE A 30 5.43 0.36 1.80
CA PHE A 30 5.25 -0.32 0.51
C PHE A 30 6.17 0.25 -0.56
N THR A 31 6.74 -0.63 -1.40
CA THR A 31 7.55 -0.24 -2.57
C THR A 31 7.49 -1.28 -3.69
N SER A 32 7.67 -0.82 -4.93
CA SER A 32 8.02 -1.67 -6.06
C SER A 32 9.47 -2.15 -5.90
N VAL A 33 9.76 -3.40 -6.24
CA VAL A 33 11.08 -4.03 -6.10
C VAL A 33 11.66 -4.41 -7.45
N SER A 34 10.87 -5.05 -8.32
CA SER A 34 11.34 -5.55 -9.62
C SER A 34 10.20 -5.51 -10.64
N LEU A 35 10.54 -5.35 -11.90
CA LEU A 35 9.59 -5.45 -13.00
C LEU A 35 9.62 -6.82 -13.69
N ASP A 36 10.76 -7.51 -13.65
CA ASP A 36 10.92 -8.86 -14.20
C ASP A 36 11.84 -9.70 -13.27
N PRO A 37 11.31 -10.68 -12.53
CA PRO A 37 9.88 -10.87 -12.29
C PRO A 37 9.23 -9.67 -11.56
N PRO A 38 7.90 -9.48 -11.68
CA PRO A 38 7.22 -8.36 -11.04
C PRO A 38 7.12 -8.60 -9.52
N LEU A 39 7.85 -7.81 -8.74
CA LEU A 39 7.92 -7.94 -7.27
C LEU A 39 7.60 -6.62 -6.60
N VAL A 40 6.92 -6.73 -5.46
CA VAL A 40 6.65 -5.64 -4.51
C VAL A 40 7.13 -6.02 -3.12
N ALA A 41 7.31 -5.03 -2.24
CA ALA A 41 7.64 -5.29 -0.84
C ALA A 41 6.86 -4.38 0.11
N PHE A 42 6.68 -4.87 1.34
CA PHE A 42 6.23 -4.09 2.47
C PHE A 42 6.90 -4.59 3.77
N LEU A 43 6.99 -3.72 4.76
CA LEU A 43 7.77 -3.99 5.97
C LEU A 43 6.87 -3.95 7.22
N PRO A 44 6.25 -5.07 7.62
CA PRO A 44 5.46 -5.14 8.86
C PRO A 44 6.36 -5.30 10.08
N GLY A 45 5.95 -4.69 11.20
CA GLY A 45 6.57 -4.96 12.49
C GLY A 45 6.30 -6.38 12.99
N LYS A 46 7.29 -7.06 13.54
CA LYS A 46 7.18 -8.43 14.08
C LYS A 46 6.15 -8.56 15.20
N SER A 47 5.92 -7.49 15.97
CA SER A 47 4.91 -7.45 17.04
C SER A 47 3.50 -7.16 16.56
N SER A 48 3.29 -6.87 15.25
CA SER A 48 1.99 -6.53 14.68
C SER A 48 1.04 -7.73 14.71
N GLN A 49 -0.08 -7.58 15.43
CA GLN A 49 -1.15 -8.58 15.44
C GLN A 49 -1.81 -8.73 14.07
N SER A 50 -1.99 -7.61 13.35
CA SER A 50 -2.55 -7.63 11.99
C SER A 50 -1.65 -8.38 11.00
N TRP A 51 -0.33 -8.19 11.10
CA TRP A 51 0.61 -8.96 10.28
C TRP A 51 0.55 -10.45 10.60
N ARG A 52 0.50 -10.79 11.88
CA ARG A 52 0.38 -12.19 12.31
C ARG A 52 -0.87 -12.83 11.73
N ALA A 53 -2.04 -12.16 11.85
CA ALA A 53 -3.29 -12.64 11.29
C ALA A 53 -3.22 -12.84 9.75
N LEU A 54 -2.70 -11.84 9.02
CA LEU A 54 -2.51 -11.92 7.57
C LEU A 54 -1.60 -13.08 7.16
N ARG A 55 -0.48 -13.25 7.85
CA ARG A 55 0.50 -14.31 7.58
C ARG A 55 -0.10 -15.71 7.82
N ASP A 56 -0.89 -15.85 8.89
CA ASP A 56 -1.48 -17.11 9.30
C ASP A 56 -2.70 -17.47 8.43
N ALA A 57 -3.37 -16.48 7.81
CA ALA A 57 -4.43 -16.69 6.84
C ALA A 57 -3.94 -17.27 5.49
N GLY A 58 -2.67 -17.10 5.16
CA GLY A 58 -2.12 -17.68 3.93
C GLY A 58 -0.91 -16.95 3.37
N SER A 59 -0.64 -17.21 2.09
CA SER A 59 0.47 -16.59 1.35
C SER A 59 0.04 -15.56 0.31
N ARG A 60 -1.26 -15.35 0.11
CA ARG A 60 -1.81 -14.42 -0.89
C ARG A 60 -2.40 -13.20 -0.22
N TYR A 61 -2.19 -12.05 -0.81
CA TYR A 61 -2.65 -10.75 -0.32
C TYR A 61 -3.11 -9.87 -1.48
N CYS A 62 -4.05 -8.97 -1.21
CA CYS A 62 -4.31 -7.82 -2.06
C CYS A 62 -3.75 -6.56 -1.38
N ILE A 63 -2.98 -5.77 -2.10
CA ILE A 63 -2.46 -4.48 -1.63
C ILE A 63 -3.31 -3.40 -2.28
N ASN A 64 -3.97 -2.58 -1.46
CA ASN A 64 -4.86 -1.51 -1.90
C ASN A 64 -4.16 -0.18 -1.73
N VAL A 65 -3.98 0.59 -2.80
CA VAL A 65 -3.45 1.95 -2.75
C VAL A 65 -4.58 2.89 -2.36
N LEU A 66 -4.49 3.51 -1.19
CA LEU A 66 -5.54 4.39 -0.70
C LEU A 66 -5.59 5.72 -1.46
N SER A 67 -6.80 6.20 -1.74
CA SER A 67 -7.05 7.53 -2.28
C SER A 67 -6.98 8.62 -1.19
N ALA A 68 -6.77 9.86 -1.61
CA ALA A 68 -6.57 11.00 -0.72
C ALA A 68 -7.72 11.25 0.28
N ASP A 69 -8.94 10.83 -0.05
CA ASP A 69 -10.13 10.93 0.81
C ASP A 69 -10.33 9.75 1.77
N GLN A 70 -9.42 8.77 1.73
CA GLN A 70 -9.50 7.55 2.56
C GLN A 70 -8.68 7.62 3.87
N GLU A 71 -8.45 8.80 4.44
CA GLU A 71 -7.80 8.93 5.75
C GLU A 71 -8.54 8.15 6.84
N ASN A 72 -9.88 8.21 6.85
CA ASN A 72 -10.72 7.49 7.80
C ASN A 72 -10.59 5.97 7.66
N VAL A 73 -10.52 5.44 6.44
CA VAL A 73 -10.27 4.03 6.15
C VAL A 73 -8.90 3.62 6.70
N CYS A 74 -7.87 4.41 6.39
CA CYS A 74 -6.51 4.18 6.88
C CYS A 74 -6.47 4.09 8.41
N ARG A 75 -7.11 5.04 9.11
CA ARG A 75 -7.18 5.10 10.57
C ARG A 75 -7.96 3.92 11.16
N SER A 76 -9.10 3.56 10.56
CA SER A 76 -9.92 2.43 11.04
C SER A 76 -9.13 1.12 10.98
N ILE A 77 -8.47 0.84 9.86
CA ILE A 77 -7.69 -0.40 9.68
C ILE A 77 -6.41 -0.40 10.52
N ALA A 78 -5.82 0.76 10.82
CA ALA A 78 -4.67 0.88 11.69
C ALA A 78 -4.98 0.61 13.17
N THR A 79 -6.24 0.54 13.56
CA THR A 79 -6.64 0.27 14.96
C THR A 79 -6.33 -1.17 15.38
N ARG A 80 -6.34 -1.40 16.71
CA ARG A 80 -6.24 -2.75 17.29
C ARG A 80 -7.61 -3.42 17.49
N LYS A 81 -8.71 -2.80 17.02
CA LYS A 81 -10.05 -3.38 17.12
C LYS A 81 -10.17 -4.63 16.24
N ALA A 82 -11.02 -5.56 16.64
CA ALA A 82 -11.31 -6.76 15.85
C ALA A 82 -12.07 -6.38 14.55
N ASP A 83 -13.06 -5.51 14.66
CA ASP A 83 -13.99 -5.17 13.58
C ASP A 83 -13.48 -3.96 12.76
N LYS A 84 -12.37 -4.15 12.06
CA LYS A 84 -11.74 -3.07 11.29
C LYS A 84 -12.52 -2.64 10.06
N PHE A 85 -13.33 -3.54 9.50
CA PHE A 85 -14.05 -3.38 8.24
C PHE A 85 -15.55 -3.08 8.39
N VAL A 86 -16.07 -2.87 9.61
CA VAL A 86 -17.51 -2.67 9.85
C VAL A 86 -18.16 -1.66 8.91
N ASP A 87 -17.53 -0.52 8.69
CA ASP A 87 -18.05 0.55 7.84
C ASP A 87 -17.20 0.75 6.56
N ILE A 88 -16.41 -0.24 6.19
CA ILE A 88 -15.54 -0.17 5.03
C ILE A 88 -16.03 -1.16 3.99
N PRO A 89 -16.73 -0.70 2.93
CA PRO A 89 -17.16 -1.58 1.85
C PRO A 89 -15.96 -2.09 1.06
N TRP A 90 -16.07 -3.32 0.59
CA TRP A 90 -15.04 -3.98 -0.21
C TRP A 90 -15.66 -4.97 -1.20
N THR A 91 -14.91 -5.32 -2.21
CA THR A 91 -15.24 -6.35 -3.20
C THR A 91 -14.08 -7.33 -3.31
N LEU A 92 -14.27 -8.45 -4.01
CA LEU A 92 -13.18 -9.40 -4.22
C LEU A 92 -12.34 -9.00 -5.44
N SER A 93 -11.03 -9.10 -5.30
CA SER A 93 -10.08 -9.06 -6.40
C SER A 93 -10.14 -10.33 -7.25
N PRO A 94 -9.49 -10.37 -8.43
CA PRO A 94 -9.31 -11.62 -9.18
C PRO A 94 -8.62 -12.72 -8.37
N GLY A 95 -7.74 -12.37 -7.44
CA GLY A 95 -7.09 -13.29 -6.52
C GLY A 95 -7.96 -13.76 -5.34
N GLY A 96 -9.19 -13.23 -5.21
CA GLY A 96 -10.14 -13.60 -4.16
C GLY A 96 -9.90 -12.90 -2.82
N HIS A 97 -9.25 -11.72 -2.83
CA HIS A 97 -8.97 -10.94 -1.61
C HIS A 97 -9.67 -9.58 -1.62
N PRO A 98 -9.92 -8.96 -0.45
CA PRO A 98 -10.67 -7.71 -0.39
C PRO A 98 -9.97 -6.56 -1.10
N ILE A 99 -10.67 -5.94 -2.07
CA ILE A 99 -10.38 -4.62 -2.60
C ILE A 99 -11.24 -3.62 -1.84
N VAL A 100 -10.61 -2.69 -1.14
CA VAL A 100 -11.29 -1.61 -0.42
C VAL A 100 -11.93 -0.66 -1.42
N SER A 101 -13.25 -0.43 -1.30
CA SER A 101 -13.97 0.48 -2.18
C SER A 101 -13.39 1.90 -2.09
N GLY A 102 -13.15 2.53 -3.24
CA GLY A 102 -12.53 3.85 -3.32
C GLY A 102 -11.00 3.86 -3.37
N ALA A 103 -10.33 2.71 -3.28
CA ALA A 103 -8.90 2.63 -3.54
C ALA A 103 -8.57 3.04 -4.99
N THR A 104 -7.38 3.62 -5.22
CA THR A 104 -6.97 4.07 -6.56
C THR A 104 -6.41 2.94 -7.41
N ALA A 105 -5.84 1.92 -6.78
CA ALA A 105 -5.30 0.73 -7.42
C ALA A 105 -5.30 -0.45 -6.47
N TYR A 106 -5.27 -1.66 -7.03
CA TYR A 106 -5.03 -2.88 -6.28
C TYR A 106 -3.90 -3.70 -6.90
N ILE A 107 -3.26 -4.53 -6.09
CA ILE A 107 -2.18 -5.43 -6.49
C ILE A 107 -2.38 -6.75 -5.75
N ASP A 108 -2.81 -7.79 -6.47
CA ASP A 108 -2.81 -9.15 -5.96
C ASP A 108 -1.41 -9.73 -6.02
N CYS A 109 -0.94 -10.28 -4.92
CA CYS A 109 0.38 -10.89 -4.86
C CYS A 109 0.40 -12.17 -4.02
N ILE A 110 1.35 -13.03 -4.35
CA ILE A 110 1.71 -14.19 -3.53
C ILE A 110 3.02 -13.90 -2.81
N ARG A 111 3.07 -14.18 -1.51
CA ARG A 111 4.29 -14.07 -0.70
C ARG A 111 5.38 -15.00 -1.22
N GLU A 112 6.46 -14.44 -1.71
CA GLU A 112 7.60 -15.16 -2.26
C GLU A 112 8.69 -15.39 -1.22
N ALA A 113 8.99 -14.36 -0.42
CA ALA A 113 10.01 -14.45 0.63
C ALA A 113 9.70 -13.54 1.81
N VAL A 114 10.25 -13.88 2.95
CA VAL A 114 10.23 -13.05 4.17
C VAL A 114 11.63 -13.06 4.79
N TYR A 115 12.17 -11.88 5.00
CA TYR A 115 13.47 -11.70 5.64
C TYR A 115 13.34 -10.92 6.94
N ASP A 116 14.10 -11.32 7.94
CA ASP A 116 14.18 -10.59 9.21
C ASP A 116 15.03 -9.32 9.06
N ALA A 117 14.48 -8.20 9.53
CA ALA A 117 15.10 -6.88 9.47
C ALA A 117 14.88 -6.14 10.81
N GLY A 118 15.64 -6.51 11.84
CA GLY A 118 15.52 -5.96 13.17
C GLY A 118 14.17 -6.30 13.82
N ASP A 119 13.40 -5.30 14.23
CA ASP A 119 12.04 -5.42 14.79
C ASP A 119 10.94 -5.51 13.71
N HIS A 120 11.31 -5.45 12.44
CA HIS A 120 10.45 -5.62 11.27
C HIS A 120 10.82 -6.87 10.47
N GLN A 121 9.99 -7.18 9.49
CA GLN A 121 10.29 -8.15 8.42
C GLN A 121 10.17 -7.45 7.07
N ILE A 122 10.94 -7.90 6.07
CA ILE A 122 10.79 -7.52 4.68
C ILE A 122 10.00 -8.64 4.01
N VAL A 123 8.79 -8.33 3.60
CA VAL A 123 7.91 -9.28 2.90
C VAL A 123 7.99 -8.98 1.42
N ILE A 124 8.46 -9.94 0.62
CA ILE A 124 8.47 -9.86 -0.84
C ILE A 124 7.23 -10.58 -1.36
N GLY A 125 6.46 -9.88 -2.18
CA GLY A 125 5.31 -10.43 -2.89
C GLY A 125 5.55 -10.42 -4.39
N ARG A 126 5.30 -11.57 -5.05
CA ARG A 126 5.26 -11.65 -6.51
C ARG A 126 3.86 -11.25 -6.97
N VAL A 127 3.80 -10.29 -7.88
CA VAL A 127 2.54 -9.77 -8.42
C VAL A 127 1.92 -10.81 -9.35
N GLU A 128 0.63 -11.09 -9.14
CA GLU A 128 -0.18 -11.99 -9.98
C GLU A 128 -1.20 -11.22 -10.83
N ALA A 129 -1.77 -10.14 -10.28
CA ALA A 129 -2.67 -9.24 -10.98
C ALA A 129 -2.57 -7.84 -10.38
N LEU A 130 -2.80 -6.82 -11.16
CA LEU A 130 -2.92 -5.43 -10.70
C LEU A 130 -3.76 -4.63 -11.66
N ASP A 131 -4.43 -3.60 -11.15
CA ASP A 131 -5.14 -2.63 -11.98
C ASP A 131 -5.27 -1.28 -11.27
N SER A 132 -5.43 -0.24 -12.08
CA SER A 132 -5.80 1.11 -11.63
C SER A 132 -7.32 1.24 -11.68
N ILE A 133 -7.96 1.40 -10.53
CA ILE A 133 -9.42 1.37 -10.38
C ILE A 133 -10.03 2.73 -10.01
N GLY A 134 -9.20 3.73 -9.75
CA GLY A 134 -9.61 5.09 -9.42
C GLY A 134 -8.74 6.13 -10.10
N SER A 135 -9.26 7.36 -10.22
CA SER A 135 -8.57 8.50 -10.82
C SER A 135 -8.09 9.53 -9.77
N GLN A 136 -8.34 9.27 -8.50
CA GLN A 136 -7.97 10.18 -7.42
C GLN A 136 -6.49 10.10 -7.08
N ASP A 137 -5.94 11.19 -6.55
CA ASP A 137 -4.58 11.21 -6.02
C ASP A 137 -4.43 10.25 -4.83
N PRO A 138 -3.24 9.66 -4.62
CA PRO A 138 -3.01 8.76 -3.50
C PRO A 138 -2.95 9.50 -2.16
N LEU A 139 -3.32 8.80 -1.09
CA LEU A 139 -3.14 9.26 0.28
C LEU A 139 -1.65 9.25 0.63
N VAL A 140 -1.15 10.38 1.10
CA VAL A 140 0.26 10.57 1.48
C VAL A 140 0.37 10.81 2.99
N PHE A 141 1.42 10.28 3.60
CA PHE A 141 1.73 10.49 5.01
C PHE A 141 3.10 11.16 5.17
N LEU A 142 3.12 12.29 5.87
CA LEU A 142 4.33 13.06 6.13
C LEU A 142 4.29 13.71 7.52
N ARG A 143 5.32 13.49 8.35
CA ARG A 143 5.47 14.12 9.67
C ARG A 143 4.25 13.92 10.59
N GLY A 144 3.66 12.72 10.57
CA GLY A 144 2.49 12.41 11.38
C GLY A 144 1.16 12.96 10.85
N ARG A 145 1.15 13.48 9.63
CA ARG A 145 -0.04 14.06 8.99
C ARG A 145 -0.37 13.33 7.70
N TYR A 146 -1.66 13.24 7.43
CA TYR A 146 -2.17 12.79 6.14
C TYR A 146 -2.29 13.98 5.18
N GLY A 147 -2.17 13.72 3.89
CA GLY A 147 -2.29 14.70 2.83
C GLY A 147 -2.45 14.04 1.48
N SER A 148 -2.54 14.85 0.44
CA SER A 148 -2.61 14.43 -0.94
C SER A 148 -1.39 14.92 -1.72
N PHE A 149 -1.15 14.32 -2.87
CA PHE A 149 -0.17 14.79 -3.83
C PHE A 149 -0.74 15.99 -4.58
N SER A 150 0.05 17.05 -4.72
CA SER A 150 -0.26 18.17 -5.62
C SER A 150 0.86 18.29 -6.64
N PRO A 151 0.58 18.04 -7.93
CA PRO A 151 1.60 18.20 -8.96
C PRO A 151 2.07 19.67 -8.97
N GLY A 152 3.38 19.87 -8.93
CA GLY A 152 3.97 21.18 -9.13
C GLY A 152 3.58 21.73 -10.50
N ARG A 153 3.59 23.07 -10.67
CA ARG A 153 3.44 23.67 -12.00
C ARG A 153 4.45 23.03 -12.95
N PRO A 154 4.05 22.66 -14.19
CA PRO A 154 5.00 22.22 -15.20
C PRO A 154 6.12 23.27 -15.25
N ARG A 155 7.35 22.86 -15.07
CA ARG A 155 8.49 23.74 -15.41
C ARG A 155 8.27 24.07 -16.87
N SER A 156 8.06 25.36 -17.22
CA SER A 156 8.14 25.82 -18.59
C SER A 156 9.45 25.24 -19.14
N ALA A 157 9.37 24.51 -20.24
CA ALA A 157 10.55 24.01 -20.93
C ALA A 157 11.42 25.25 -21.24
N GLY A 158 12.37 25.52 -20.38
CA GLY A 158 13.37 26.56 -20.60
C GLY A 158 14.14 26.09 -21.84
N ARG A 159 14.23 26.97 -22.84
CA ARG A 159 14.98 26.74 -24.07
C ARG A 159 16.36 26.19 -23.74
N LEU A 160 16.57 24.93 -24.05
CA LEU A 160 17.91 24.32 -24.12
C LEU A 160 18.61 24.62 -25.46
N ASP A 161 18.09 25.57 -26.25
CA ASP A 161 18.55 25.82 -27.63
C ASP A 161 19.56 26.99 -27.80
N GLU A 162 20.14 27.51 -26.72
CA GLU A 162 21.09 28.64 -26.88
C GLU A 162 22.55 28.34 -26.42
N MET A 163 22.96 27.09 -26.32
CA MET A 163 24.37 26.78 -26.02
C MET A 163 25.00 25.76 -27.00
N ALA A 164 24.64 25.80 -28.26
CA ALA A 164 25.30 25.03 -29.30
C ALA A 164 25.46 25.86 -30.58
N THR A 165 26.41 26.80 -30.60
CA THR A 165 27.06 27.21 -31.85
C THR A 165 28.51 27.66 -31.55
N PRO A 166 29.48 27.23 -32.39
CA PRO A 166 30.91 27.24 -32.15
C PRO A 166 31.54 28.62 -32.13
#